data_4c1cb720268bb13cbf8121113f860b8d
#
_entry.id   4c1cb720268bb13cbf8121113f860b8d
#
_cell.length_a   1.000
_cell.length_b   1.000
_cell.length_c   1.000
_cell.angle_alpha   90.00
_cell.angle_beta   90.00
_cell.angle_gamma   90.00
#
_symmetry.space_group_name_H-M   'P 1'
#
loop_
_entity.id
_entity.type
_entity.pdbx_description
1 polymer ?
#
loop_
_entity_poly.entity_id
_entity_poly.type
_entity_poly.pdbx_seq_one_letter_code
_entity_poly.pdbx_strand_id
1 'polypeptide(L)'
;MGLQEEIDKMRQEIRSDHYSMSIGEWISLYENNEIDIHPEFQRIFRWTSSQKTSLIESILLGIPIPPIFVSQRDDGVWDVVDGLQRLSTIYEFVGKLKDEDQKLLDPLVLEKTKYLSNLEGKKWEDPDDPINSLTSAQRLLIKRAKIGATILLKESDEIAKYELFQRLNNGGSIATAQEVRNCILVMYNKEMFHWLKKLSENENFQECIALSDRQNDEQYDMELLVRFLVFRTLEENEIKKIGNDLSIFLTDKILEIAKNQEFNYSEEETAFNKTFEILYDQLGNESFRRYSHTKNRFLGGFLVSAYEVIALGIGYNYKNLSNSEINIKEKVKQVWVNPE
;
A
#
# COMPACT_ATOMS: atom_id res chain seq x y z
N MET A 1 -27.93 4.17 23.85
CA MET A 1 -28.17 3.43 22.60
C MET A 1 -27.94 1.96 22.93
N GLY A 2 -28.89 1.08 22.66
CA GLY A 2 -28.72 -0.35 22.92
C GLY A 2 -27.96 -1.01 21.77
N LEU A 3 -27.37 -2.22 22.01
CA LEU A 3 -26.62 -2.95 20.98
C LEU A 3 -27.39 -3.12 19.66
N GLN A 4 -28.72 -3.34 19.73
CA GLN A 4 -29.54 -3.49 18.54
C GLN A 4 -29.64 -2.19 17.73
N GLU A 5 -29.75 -1.05 18.39
CA GLU A 5 -29.77 0.26 17.72
C GLU A 5 -28.43 0.59 17.06
N GLU A 6 -27.31 0.20 17.71
CA GLU A 6 -25.97 0.32 17.11
C GLU A 6 -25.82 -0.58 15.89
N ILE A 7 -26.27 -1.85 15.97
CA ILE A 7 -26.27 -2.78 14.84
C ILE A 7 -27.07 -2.23 13.67
N ASP A 8 -28.30 -1.74 13.94
CA ASP A 8 -29.18 -1.26 12.89
C ASP A 8 -28.61 -0.01 12.21
N LYS A 9 -28.00 0.89 12.99
CA LYS A 9 -27.29 2.05 12.46
C LYS A 9 -26.10 1.62 11.58
N MET A 10 -25.20 0.80 12.08
CA MET A 10 -24.00 0.34 11.36
C MET A 10 -24.35 -0.44 10.09
N ARG A 11 -25.43 -1.23 10.10
CA ARG A 11 -25.90 -1.96 8.92
C ARG A 11 -26.45 -1.05 7.82
N GLN A 12 -26.92 0.15 8.15
CA GLN A 12 -27.35 1.14 7.15
C GLN A 12 -26.16 1.84 6.49
N GLU A 13 -25.03 1.88 7.16
CA GLU A 13 -23.80 2.52 6.68
C GLU A 13 -23.01 1.63 5.72
N ILE A 14 -23.22 0.28 5.76
CA ILE A 14 -22.56 -0.67 4.86
C ILE A 14 -23.60 -1.25 3.89
N ARG A 15 -23.52 -0.87 2.64
CA ARG A 15 -24.34 -1.42 1.56
C ARG A 15 -23.48 -2.23 0.62
N SER A 16 -23.78 -3.51 0.50
CA SER A 16 -23.07 -4.42 -0.39
C SER A 16 -24.01 -5.22 -1.26
N ASP A 17 -23.56 -5.54 -2.46
CA ASP A 17 -24.18 -6.49 -3.37
C ASP A 17 -23.24 -7.64 -3.66
N HIS A 18 -23.78 -8.80 -4.00
CA HIS A 18 -23.02 -10.00 -4.28
C HIS A 18 -23.40 -10.54 -5.66
N TYR A 19 -22.38 -10.72 -6.48
CA TYR A 19 -22.54 -11.09 -7.86
C TYR A 19 -21.53 -12.16 -8.29
N SER A 20 -21.95 -13.15 -9.04
CA SER A 20 -21.06 -14.22 -9.53
C SER A 20 -20.78 -14.01 -11.01
N MET A 21 -19.55 -13.67 -11.34
CA MET A 21 -19.09 -13.30 -12.68
C MET A 21 -18.18 -14.35 -13.28
N SER A 22 -18.26 -14.52 -14.59
CA SER A 22 -17.25 -15.29 -15.31
C SER A 22 -15.91 -14.54 -15.39
N ILE A 23 -14.80 -15.29 -15.49
CA ILE A 23 -13.48 -14.67 -15.72
C ILE A 23 -13.49 -13.84 -17.01
N GLY A 24 -14.27 -14.26 -18.02
CA GLY A 24 -14.44 -13.46 -19.23
C GLY A 24 -15.05 -12.09 -19.00
N GLU A 25 -16.01 -11.98 -18.06
CA GLU A 25 -16.58 -10.68 -17.64
C GLU A 25 -15.55 -9.83 -16.89
N TRP A 26 -14.79 -10.41 -15.95
CA TRP A 26 -13.70 -9.72 -15.27
C TRP A 26 -12.66 -9.15 -16.25
N ILE A 27 -12.30 -9.92 -17.28
CA ILE A 27 -11.39 -9.46 -18.34
C ILE A 27 -12.02 -8.28 -19.11
N SER A 28 -13.31 -8.39 -19.46
CA SER A 28 -14.02 -7.33 -20.19
C SER A 28 -14.10 -6.03 -19.41
N LEU A 29 -14.42 -6.08 -18.09
CA LEU A 29 -14.42 -4.89 -17.22
C LEU A 29 -13.06 -4.20 -17.22
N TYR A 30 -11.97 -4.96 -17.18
CA TYR A 30 -10.62 -4.41 -17.20
C TYR A 30 -10.26 -3.78 -18.55
N GLU A 31 -10.57 -4.45 -19.66
CA GLU A 31 -10.31 -3.94 -21.01
C GLU A 31 -11.11 -2.66 -21.31
N ASN A 32 -12.31 -2.53 -20.74
CA ASN A 32 -13.17 -1.36 -20.90
C ASN A 32 -12.89 -0.23 -19.89
N ASN A 33 -11.92 -0.40 -18.98
CA ASN A 33 -11.63 0.53 -17.87
C ASN A 33 -12.83 0.73 -16.92
N GLU A 34 -13.65 -0.30 -16.72
CA GLU A 34 -14.79 -0.32 -15.80
C GLU A 34 -14.38 -0.83 -14.42
N ILE A 35 -13.16 -1.36 -14.28
CA ILE A 35 -12.52 -1.75 -13.04
C ILE A 35 -11.09 -1.21 -12.99
N ASP A 36 -10.72 -0.65 -11.85
CA ASP A 36 -9.36 -0.17 -11.58
C ASP A 36 -8.68 -1.13 -10.59
N ILE A 37 -7.57 -1.70 -11.03
CA ILE A 37 -6.73 -2.57 -10.20
C ILE A 37 -5.56 -1.81 -9.58
N HIS A 38 -5.48 -0.49 -9.79
CA HIS A 38 -4.42 0.37 -9.27
C HIS A 38 -3.03 -0.24 -9.48
N PRO A 39 -2.43 -0.09 -10.68
CA PRO A 39 -1.12 -0.68 -11.01
C PRO A 39 -0.03 -0.35 -9.99
N GLU A 40 -0.18 0.79 -9.28
CA GLU A 40 0.69 1.23 -8.19
C GLU A 40 0.83 0.19 -7.07
N PHE A 41 -0.23 -0.63 -6.86
CA PHE A 41 -0.23 -1.68 -5.85
C PHE A 41 0.38 -2.99 -6.33
N GLN A 42 0.53 -3.18 -7.62
CA GLN A 42 1.15 -4.40 -8.15
C GLN A 42 2.60 -4.56 -7.71
N ARG A 43 3.28 -3.46 -7.38
CA ARG A 43 4.63 -3.48 -6.82
C ARG A 43 4.65 -3.88 -5.35
N ILE A 44 3.56 -3.60 -4.64
CA ILE A 44 3.42 -3.84 -3.20
C ILE A 44 3.06 -5.31 -2.93
N PHE A 45 2.12 -5.87 -3.71
CA PHE A 45 1.61 -7.23 -3.55
C PHE A 45 2.08 -8.12 -4.69
N ARG A 46 3.26 -8.73 -4.56
CA ARG A 46 3.78 -9.59 -5.63
C ARG A 46 3.67 -11.07 -5.27
N TRP A 47 2.77 -11.75 -5.95
CA TRP A 47 2.81 -13.20 -5.98
C TRP A 47 4.01 -13.69 -6.79
N THR A 48 4.65 -14.75 -6.30
CA THR A 48 5.66 -15.50 -7.06
C THR A 48 5.01 -16.20 -8.25
N SER A 49 5.82 -16.53 -9.27
CA SER A 49 5.33 -17.29 -10.43
C SER A 49 4.64 -18.60 -10.03
N SER A 50 5.13 -19.26 -8.98
CA SER A 50 4.50 -20.47 -8.43
C SER A 50 3.12 -20.19 -7.84
N GLN A 51 2.93 -19.10 -7.09
CA GLN A 51 1.61 -18.72 -6.56
C GLN A 51 0.62 -18.36 -7.68
N LYS A 52 1.08 -17.61 -8.69
CA LYS A 52 0.29 -17.27 -9.88
C LYS A 52 -0.14 -18.55 -10.63
N THR A 53 0.80 -19.47 -10.85
CA THR A 53 0.53 -20.76 -11.49
C THR A 53 -0.48 -21.58 -10.70
N SER A 54 -0.37 -21.62 -9.37
CA SER A 54 -1.31 -22.33 -8.49
C SER A 54 -2.74 -21.76 -8.58
N LEU A 55 -2.92 -20.47 -8.81
CA LEU A 55 -4.24 -19.91 -9.08
C LEU A 55 -4.81 -20.45 -10.41
N ILE A 56 -4.02 -20.41 -11.48
CA ILE A 56 -4.46 -20.91 -12.79
C ILE A 56 -4.77 -22.41 -12.72
N GLU A 57 -3.95 -23.20 -12.03
CA GLU A 57 -4.23 -24.61 -11.73
C GLU A 57 -5.58 -24.78 -11.02
N SER A 58 -5.83 -24.00 -9.98
CA SER A 58 -7.08 -24.05 -9.22
C SER A 58 -8.29 -23.77 -10.10
N ILE A 59 -8.20 -22.78 -10.99
CA ILE A 59 -9.26 -22.45 -11.94
C ILE A 59 -9.50 -23.63 -12.90
N LEU A 60 -8.44 -24.23 -13.44
CA LEU A 60 -8.55 -25.38 -14.36
C LEU A 60 -9.13 -26.61 -13.69
N LEU A 61 -8.84 -26.83 -12.41
CA LEU A 61 -9.37 -27.94 -11.62
C LEU A 61 -10.78 -27.67 -11.05
N GLY A 62 -11.32 -26.46 -11.24
CA GLY A 62 -12.63 -26.08 -10.72
C GLY A 62 -12.64 -25.91 -9.20
N ILE A 63 -11.50 -25.66 -8.58
CA ILE A 63 -11.40 -25.36 -7.15
C ILE A 63 -11.99 -23.96 -6.92
N PRO A 64 -12.89 -23.79 -5.94
CA PRO A 64 -13.50 -22.49 -5.64
C PRO A 64 -12.44 -21.42 -5.33
N ILE A 65 -12.56 -20.29 -6.00
CA ILE A 65 -11.70 -19.13 -5.79
C ILE A 65 -12.42 -18.16 -4.83
N PRO A 66 -11.75 -17.63 -3.80
CA PRO A 66 -12.34 -16.61 -2.94
C PRO A 66 -12.86 -15.40 -3.75
N PRO A 67 -13.96 -14.78 -3.31
CA PRO A 67 -14.55 -13.65 -4.04
C PRO A 67 -13.59 -12.46 -4.10
N ILE A 68 -13.77 -11.62 -5.11
CA ILE A 68 -13.11 -10.33 -5.25
C ILE A 68 -13.99 -9.28 -4.55
N PHE A 69 -13.38 -8.43 -3.76
CA PHE A 69 -14.06 -7.30 -3.16
C PHE A 69 -13.72 -6.03 -3.93
N VAL A 70 -14.75 -5.30 -4.32
CA VAL A 70 -14.63 -4.03 -5.05
C VAL A 70 -15.45 -2.94 -4.38
N SER A 71 -15.02 -1.70 -4.53
CA SER A 71 -15.76 -0.50 -4.11
C SER A 71 -16.20 0.26 -5.34
N GLN A 72 -17.49 0.60 -5.42
CA GLN A 72 -18.02 1.38 -6.51
C GLN A 72 -17.77 2.88 -6.28
N ARG A 73 -17.15 3.54 -7.26
CA ARG A 73 -16.99 5.00 -7.32
C ARG A 73 -18.28 5.69 -7.77
N ASP A 74 -18.31 7.01 -7.67
CA ASP A 74 -19.43 7.84 -8.15
C ASP A 74 -19.62 7.80 -9.68
N ASP A 75 -18.52 7.61 -10.44
CA ASP A 75 -18.53 7.42 -11.89
C ASP A 75 -18.94 6.00 -12.32
N GLY A 76 -19.18 5.10 -11.37
CA GLY A 76 -19.56 3.72 -11.59
C GLY A 76 -18.40 2.74 -11.77
N VAL A 77 -17.17 3.20 -11.89
CA VAL A 77 -15.97 2.36 -11.97
C VAL A 77 -15.75 1.65 -10.63
N TRP A 78 -15.26 0.43 -10.68
CA TRP A 78 -14.97 -0.35 -9.48
C TRP A 78 -13.48 -0.32 -9.13
N ASP A 79 -13.18 0.07 -7.88
CA ASP A 79 -11.85 -0.08 -7.30
C ASP A 79 -11.70 -1.46 -6.65
N VAL A 80 -10.63 -2.16 -6.94
CA VAL A 80 -10.35 -3.46 -6.31
C VAL A 80 -9.87 -3.24 -4.88
N VAL A 81 -10.63 -3.76 -3.92
CA VAL A 81 -10.36 -3.69 -2.47
C VAL A 81 -9.57 -4.93 -2.01
N ASP A 82 -10.03 -6.12 -2.38
CA ASP A 82 -9.31 -7.40 -2.17
C ASP A 82 -9.43 -8.28 -3.41
N GLY A 83 -8.39 -9.05 -3.66
CA GLY A 83 -8.28 -9.94 -4.80
C GLY A 83 -7.44 -9.37 -5.94
N LEU A 84 -6.71 -8.28 -5.70
CA LEU A 84 -5.80 -7.66 -6.66
C LEU A 84 -4.86 -8.70 -7.31
N GLN A 85 -4.17 -9.52 -6.50
CA GLN A 85 -3.24 -10.52 -7.03
C GLN A 85 -3.92 -11.57 -7.90
N ARG A 86 -5.16 -11.93 -7.55
CA ARG A 86 -5.97 -12.88 -8.33
C ARG A 86 -6.31 -12.31 -9.70
N LEU A 87 -6.83 -11.07 -9.74
CA LEU A 87 -7.16 -10.40 -11.00
C LEU A 87 -5.91 -10.09 -11.82
N SER A 88 -4.87 -9.53 -11.23
CA SER A 88 -3.60 -9.24 -11.92
C SER A 88 -2.99 -10.50 -12.53
N THR A 89 -3.02 -11.63 -11.81
CA THR A 89 -2.56 -12.93 -12.35
C THR A 89 -3.35 -13.37 -13.57
N ILE A 90 -4.68 -13.22 -13.51
CA ILE A 90 -5.55 -13.57 -14.64
C ILE A 90 -5.24 -12.66 -15.83
N TYR A 91 -5.14 -11.36 -15.62
CA TYR A 91 -4.87 -10.38 -16.68
C TYR A 91 -3.46 -10.54 -17.27
N GLU A 92 -2.45 -10.82 -16.44
CA GLU A 92 -1.09 -11.14 -16.88
C GLU A 92 -1.07 -12.42 -17.71
N PHE A 93 -1.77 -13.48 -17.26
CA PHE A 93 -1.82 -14.74 -17.98
C PHE A 93 -2.49 -14.60 -19.36
N VAL A 94 -3.55 -13.81 -19.47
CA VAL A 94 -4.20 -13.56 -20.77
C VAL A 94 -3.51 -12.46 -21.59
N GLY A 95 -2.39 -11.90 -21.14
CA GLY A 95 -1.61 -10.88 -21.83
C GLY A 95 -2.31 -9.53 -21.94
N LYS A 96 -3.09 -9.16 -20.92
CA LYS A 96 -3.82 -7.88 -20.86
C LYS A 96 -3.36 -6.95 -19.74
N LEU A 97 -2.54 -7.44 -18.82
CA LEU A 97 -2.07 -6.64 -17.69
C LEU A 97 -1.17 -5.50 -18.16
N LYS A 98 -1.43 -4.31 -17.64
CA LYS A 98 -0.67 -3.09 -17.90
C LYS A 98 0.08 -2.64 -16.65
N ASP A 99 1.23 -2.00 -16.85
CA ASP A 99 1.98 -1.31 -15.80
C ASP A 99 1.43 0.10 -15.51
N GLU A 100 2.13 0.83 -14.63
CA GLU A 100 1.78 2.21 -14.27
C GLU A 100 1.79 3.17 -15.49
N ASP A 101 2.64 2.89 -16.49
CA ASP A 101 2.75 3.65 -17.74
C ASP A 101 1.75 3.21 -18.82
N GLN A 102 0.78 2.35 -18.47
CA GLN A 102 -0.22 1.74 -19.37
C GLN A 102 0.39 0.87 -20.49
N LYS A 103 1.62 0.37 -20.30
CA LYS A 103 2.27 -0.59 -21.19
C LYS A 103 1.89 -2.00 -20.79
N LEU A 104 1.66 -2.86 -21.78
CA LEU A 104 1.40 -4.28 -21.54
C LEU A 104 2.65 -4.95 -20.95
N LEU A 105 2.43 -5.71 -19.88
CA LEU A 105 3.45 -6.59 -19.31
C LEU A 105 3.56 -7.87 -20.13
N ASP A 106 4.71 -8.54 -20.02
CA ASP A 106 4.91 -9.85 -20.63
C ASP A 106 3.89 -10.86 -20.05
N PRO A 107 3.26 -11.70 -20.89
CA PRO A 107 2.32 -12.69 -20.41
C PRO A 107 2.97 -13.72 -19.49
N LEU A 108 2.21 -14.14 -18.46
CA LEU A 108 2.65 -15.16 -17.52
C LEU A 108 2.91 -16.49 -18.24
N VAL A 109 4.08 -17.06 -17.99
CA VAL A 109 4.42 -18.44 -18.36
C VAL A 109 4.26 -19.32 -17.13
N LEU A 110 3.45 -20.38 -17.22
CA LEU A 110 3.13 -21.24 -16.10
C LEU A 110 4.31 -22.16 -15.74
N GLU A 111 4.41 -22.46 -14.46
CA GLU A 111 5.39 -23.39 -13.91
C GLU A 111 4.77 -24.80 -13.73
N LYS A 112 5.61 -25.75 -13.39
CA LYS A 112 5.16 -27.06 -12.97
C LYS A 112 4.45 -27.02 -11.63
N THR A 113 3.32 -27.74 -11.53
CA THR A 113 2.60 -27.88 -10.26
C THR A 113 2.55 -29.36 -9.84
N LYS A 114 2.06 -29.58 -8.61
CA LYS A 114 1.92 -30.92 -8.07
C LYS A 114 0.84 -31.76 -8.80
N TYR A 115 -0.29 -31.12 -9.18
CA TYR A 115 -1.44 -31.82 -9.75
C TYR A 115 -1.44 -31.78 -11.27
N LEU A 116 -0.97 -30.70 -11.88
CA LEU A 116 -0.92 -30.52 -13.34
C LEU A 116 0.54 -30.27 -13.80
N SER A 117 1.36 -31.32 -13.79
CA SER A 117 2.77 -31.21 -14.18
C SER A 117 2.99 -30.69 -15.61
N ASN A 118 2.00 -30.88 -16.51
CA ASN A 118 2.05 -30.41 -17.88
C ASN A 118 1.71 -28.92 -18.04
N LEU A 119 1.53 -28.17 -16.94
CA LEU A 119 1.46 -26.71 -16.99
C LEU A 119 2.82 -26.05 -17.22
N GLU A 120 3.92 -26.76 -16.97
CA GLU A 120 5.26 -26.23 -17.16
C GLU A 120 5.44 -25.67 -18.59
N GLY A 121 5.84 -24.40 -18.68
CA GLY A 121 6.05 -23.67 -19.92
C GLY A 121 4.76 -23.26 -20.66
N LYS A 122 3.57 -23.58 -20.15
CA LYS A 122 2.32 -23.22 -20.81
C LYS A 122 2.04 -21.72 -20.74
N LYS A 123 1.54 -21.19 -21.86
CA LYS A 123 1.09 -19.82 -22.06
C LYS A 123 -0.39 -19.80 -22.43
N TRP A 124 -1.02 -18.66 -22.27
CA TRP A 124 -2.41 -18.48 -22.71
C TRP A 124 -2.60 -18.76 -24.20
N GLU A 125 -1.84 -18.07 -25.02
CA GLU A 125 -1.79 -18.24 -26.47
C GLU A 125 -0.49 -17.62 -27.01
N ASP A 126 0.22 -18.37 -27.82
CA ASP A 126 1.42 -17.91 -28.52
C ASP A 126 1.36 -18.50 -29.93
N PRO A 127 1.10 -17.68 -30.97
CA PRO A 127 1.03 -18.16 -32.36
C PRO A 127 2.32 -18.82 -32.85
N ASP A 128 3.46 -18.42 -32.31
CA ASP A 128 4.77 -18.94 -32.66
C ASP A 128 5.14 -20.19 -31.88
N ASP A 129 4.42 -20.49 -30.78
CA ASP A 129 4.61 -21.67 -29.95
C ASP A 129 3.28 -22.38 -29.63
N PRO A 130 2.61 -22.99 -30.62
CA PRO A 130 1.34 -23.67 -30.42
C PRO A 130 1.39 -24.85 -29.44
N ILE A 131 2.57 -25.48 -29.29
CA ILE A 131 2.77 -26.62 -28.39
C ILE A 131 2.63 -26.18 -26.93
N ASN A 132 3.15 -25.02 -26.58
CA ASN A 132 3.07 -24.47 -25.24
C ASN A 132 1.84 -23.55 -25.05
N SER A 133 1.03 -23.33 -26.06
CA SER A 133 -0.26 -22.63 -25.95
C SER A 133 -1.34 -23.51 -25.35
N LEU A 134 -2.23 -22.92 -24.55
CA LEU A 134 -3.47 -23.58 -24.14
C LEU A 134 -4.38 -23.80 -25.35
N THR A 135 -5.03 -24.96 -25.40
CA THR A 135 -6.05 -25.24 -26.41
C THR A 135 -7.27 -24.32 -26.27
N SER A 136 -8.02 -24.10 -27.33
CA SER A 136 -9.25 -23.28 -27.28
C SER A 136 -10.24 -23.81 -26.23
N ALA A 137 -10.33 -25.13 -26.02
CA ALA A 137 -11.17 -25.70 -24.98
C ALA A 137 -10.71 -25.34 -23.57
N GLN A 138 -9.39 -25.36 -23.30
CA GLN A 138 -8.81 -24.96 -22.01
C GLN A 138 -9.00 -23.46 -21.74
N ARG A 139 -8.81 -22.62 -22.76
CA ARG A 139 -9.08 -21.18 -22.65
C ARG A 139 -10.56 -20.90 -22.37
N LEU A 140 -11.48 -21.62 -23.00
CA LEU A 140 -12.91 -21.50 -22.72
C LEU A 140 -13.27 -21.97 -21.30
N LEU A 141 -12.62 -23.03 -20.81
CA LEU A 141 -12.81 -23.52 -19.44
C LEU A 141 -12.47 -22.38 -18.43
N ILE A 142 -11.31 -21.72 -18.60
CA ILE A 142 -10.90 -20.60 -17.77
C ILE A 142 -11.86 -19.42 -17.91
N LYS A 143 -12.18 -18.98 -19.13
CA LYS A 143 -13.09 -17.85 -19.36
C LYS A 143 -14.48 -18.03 -18.74
N ARG A 144 -14.97 -19.29 -18.68
CA ARG A 144 -16.30 -19.63 -18.13
C ARG A 144 -16.27 -19.92 -16.63
N ALA A 145 -15.10 -20.12 -16.04
CA ALA A 145 -14.97 -20.24 -14.58
C ALA A 145 -15.47 -18.96 -13.92
N LYS A 146 -16.06 -19.11 -12.74
CA LYS A 146 -16.71 -18.00 -12.02
C LYS A 146 -15.93 -17.62 -10.79
N ILE A 147 -15.81 -16.30 -10.56
CA ILE A 147 -15.33 -15.72 -9.32
C ILE A 147 -16.41 -14.78 -8.82
N GLY A 148 -16.77 -14.90 -7.51
CA GLY A 148 -17.75 -14.00 -6.91
C GLY A 148 -17.20 -12.58 -6.80
N ALA A 149 -18.04 -11.59 -7.02
CA ALA A 149 -17.83 -10.20 -6.69
C ALA A 149 -18.63 -9.85 -5.44
N THR A 150 -18.01 -9.17 -4.49
CA THR A 150 -18.69 -8.46 -3.40
C THR A 150 -18.47 -6.98 -3.64
N ILE A 151 -19.55 -6.26 -3.92
CA ILE A 151 -19.50 -4.86 -4.35
C ILE A 151 -19.92 -3.99 -3.18
N LEU A 152 -19.03 -3.14 -2.71
CA LEU A 152 -19.39 -2.05 -1.80
C LEU A 152 -19.97 -0.92 -2.63
N LEU A 153 -21.24 -0.65 -2.40
CA LEU A 153 -21.93 0.40 -3.14
C LEU A 153 -21.42 1.78 -2.70
N LYS A 154 -21.52 2.75 -3.61
CA LYS A 154 -21.07 4.13 -3.38
C LYS A 154 -21.75 4.81 -2.18
N GLU A 155 -22.96 4.39 -1.84
CA GLU A 155 -23.72 4.87 -0.69
C GLU A 155 -23.18 4.38 0.66
N SER A 156 -22.17 3.49 0.66
CA SER A 156 -21.53 3.03 1.89
C SER A 156 -20.67 4.13 2.48
N ASP A 157 -20.71 4.25 3.82
CA ASP A 157 -19.84 5.17 4.54
C ASP A 157 -18.37 4.85 4.32
N GLU A 158 -17.55 5.88 4.19
CA GLU A 158 -16.13 5.75 3.85
C GLU A 158 -15.31 5.13 4.97
N ILE A 159 -15.66 5.38 6.24
CA ILE A 159 -15.03 4.75 7.40
C ILE A 159 -15.36 3.26 7.40
N ALA A 160 -16.61 2.92 7.07
CA ALA A 160 -17.07 1.55 6.94
C ALA A 160 -16.34 0.80 5.80
N LYS A 161 -16.08 1.46 4.68
CA LYS A 161 -15.25 0.91 3.59
C LYS A 161 -13.83 0.59 4.08
N TYR A 162 -13.23 1.49 4.84
CA TYR A 162 -11.91 1.31 5.43
C TYR A 162 -11.84 0.14 6.42
N GLU A 163 -12.75 0.09 7.40
CA GLU A 163 -12.79 -1.00 8.38
C GLU A 163 -12.98 -2.36 7.70
N LEU A 164 -13.82 -2.41 6.67
CA LEU A 164 -14.03 -3.62 5.91
C LEU A 164 -12.75 -4.04 5.17
N PHE A 165 -12.05 -3.09 4.57
CA PHE A 165 -10.77 -3.34 3.90
C PHE A 165 -9.74 -3.93 4.86
N GLN A 166 -9.59 -3.38 6.06
CA GLN A 166 -8.70 -3.93 7.09
C GLN A 166 -9.08 -5.36 7.49
N ARG A 167 -10.37 -5.62 7.67
CA ARG A 167 -10.87 -6.95 8.09
C ARG A 167 -10.68 -8.01 6.99
N LEU A 168 -10.86 -7.64 5.73
CA LEU A 168 -10.70 -8.55 4.58
C LEU A 168 -9.24 -8.94 4.36
N ASN A 169 -8.32 -8.00 4.48
CA ASN A 169 -6.90 -8.27 4.33
C ASN A 169 -6.30 -9.17 5.43
N ASN A 170 -6.97 -9.32 6.58
CA ASN A 170 -6.55 -10.23 7.64
C ASN A 170 -6.72 -11.72 7.30
N GLY A 171 -7.29 -12.07 6.16
CA GLY A 171 -7.60 -13.46 5.75
C GLY A 171 -6.65 -14.09 4.72
N GLY A 172 -5.65 -13.36 4.19
CA GLY A 172 -4.71 -13.81 3.15
C GLY A 172 -3.25 -13.57 3.49
N SER A 173 -2.42 -13.17 2.53
CA SER A 173 -1.11 -12.57 2.81
C SER A 173 -1.38 -11.24 3.50
N ILE A 174 -0.98 -11.15 4.76
CA ILE A 174 -1.32 -10.01 5.63
C ILE A 174 -0.61 -8.78 5.09
N ALA A 175 -1.38 -7.85 4.52
CA ALA A 175 -0.88 -6.52 4.19
C ALA A 175 -0.52 -5.77 5.47
N THR A 176 0.56 -5.01 5.45
CA THR A 176 0.92 -4.13 6.57
C THR A 176 -0.12 -3.01 6.69
N ALA A 177 -0.18 -2.39 7.86
CA ALA A 177 -1.06 -1.24 8.06
C ALA A 177 -0.77 -0.09 7.07
N GLN A 178 0.50 0.05 6.66
CA GLN A 178 0.88 1.08 5.67
C GLN A 178 0.43 0.72 4.26
N GLU A 179 0.54 -0.54 3.86
CA GLU A 179 0.03 -0.99 2.56
C GLU A 179 -1.47 -0.76 2.45
N VAL A 180 -2.22 -1.09 3.51
CA VAL A 180 -3.67 -0.79 3.60
C VAL A 180 -3.93 0.72 3.48
N ARG A 181 -3.15 1.54 4.18
CA ARG A 181 -3.24 3.00 4.15
C ARG A 181 -2.96 3.57 2.76
N ASN A 182 -1.96 3.04 2.07
CA ASN A 182 -1.65 3.42 0.70
C ASN A 182 -2.82 3.12 -0.25
N CYS A 183 -3.45 1.93 -0.12
CA CYS A 183 -4.63 1.58 -0.90
C CYS A 183 -5.76 2.61 -0.74
N ILE A 184 -6.04 2.98 0.50
CA ILE A 184 -7.11 3.94 0.80
C ILE A 184 -6.75 5.33 0.26
N LEU A 185 -5.51 5.76 0.42
CA LEU A 185 -5.06 7.06 -0.10
C LEU A 185 -5.20 7.16 -1.62
N VAL A 186 -4.84 6.11 -2.36
CA VAL A 186 -5.03 6.11 -3.82
C VAL A 186 -6.50 6.21 -4.21
N MET A 187 -7.38 5.52 -3.48
CA MET A 187 -8.83 5.58 -3.74
C MET A 187 -9.43 6.97 -3.44
N TYR A 188 -8.88 7.65 -2.42
CA TYR A 188 -9.39 8.94 -1.96
C TYR A 188 -8.79 10.15 -2.63
N ASN A 189 -7.46 10.15 -2.74
CA ASN A 189 -6.68 11.26 -3.27
C ASN A 189 -5.41 10.73 -3.91
N LYS A 190 -5.54 10.32 -5.17
CA LYS A 190 -4.45 9.76 -5.97
C LYS A 190 -3.28 10.74 -6.12
N GLU A 191 -3.55 12.04 -6.20
CA GLU A 191 -2.51 13.07 -6.31
C GLU A 191 -1.66 13.13 -5.04
N MET A 192 -2.31 13.09 -3.87
CA MET A 192 -1.61 13.04 -2.59
C MET A 192 -0.77 11.78 -2.46
N PHE A 193 -1.30 10.62 -2.86
CA PHE A 193 -0.52 9.37 -2.84
C PHE A 193 0.74 9.49 -3.71
N HIS A 194 0.64 9.99 -4.94
CA HIS A 194 1.80 10.16 -5.81
C HIS A 194 2.81 11.18 -5.25
N TRP A 195 2.31 12.26 -4.64
CA TRP A 195 3.16 13.22 -3.96
C TRP A 195 3.93 12.58 -2.79
N LEU A 196 3.25 11.80 -1.94
CA LEU A 196 3.89 11.04 -0.86
C LEU A 196 4.93 10.06 -1.39
N LYS A 197 4.59 9.31 -2.43
CA LYS A 197 5.51 8.37 -3.08
C LYS A 197 6.76 9.07 -3.59
N LYS A 198 6.61 10.22 -4.26
CA LYS A 198 7.74 11.03 -4.71
C LYS A 198 8.61 11.51 -3.54
N LEU A 199 8.01 11.92 -2.43
CA LEU A 199 8.76 12.31 -1.23
C LEU A 199 9.49 11.14 -0.60
N SER A 200 8.90 9.96 -0.55
CA SER A 200 9.56 8.76 -0.01
C SER A 200 10.80 8.36 -0.81
N GLU A 201 10.86 8.70 -2.09
CA GLU A 201 12.01 8.46 -2.97
C GLU A 201 13.15 9.50 -2.81
N ASN A 202 13.03 10.49 -1.90
CA ASN A 202 14.07 11.47 -1.64
C ASN A 202 15.37 10.79 -1.15
N GLU A 203 16.48 11.01 -1.84
CA GLU A 203 17.77 10.33 -1.58
C GLU A 203 18.28 10.59 -0.16
N ASN A 204 18.20 11.83 0.34
CA ASN A 204 18.63 12.18 1.69
C ASN A 204 17.79 11.48 2.75
N PHE A 205 16.47 11.38 2.52
CA PHE A 205 15.57 10.64 3.39
C PHE A 205 15.93 9.15 3.44
N GLN A 206 16.05 8.53 2.28
CA GLN A 206 16.38 7.10 2.17
C GLN A 206 17.71 6.76 2.83
N GLU A 207 18.75 7.60 2.63
CA GLU A 207 20.05 7.42 3.26
C GLU A 207 19.99 7.60 4.79
N CYS A 208 19.22 8.57 5.29
CA CYS A 208 19.07 8.81 6.72
C CYS A 208 18.33 7.67 7.44
N ILE A 209 17.29 7.09 6.84
CA ILE A 209 16.52 5.99 7.45
C ILE A 209 17.23 4.64 7.31
N ALA A 210 18.00 4.44 6.26
CA ALA A 210 18.83 3.25 6.01
C ALA A 210 18.12 1.93 6.40
N LEU A 211 16.91 1.73 5.85
CA LEU A 211 16.05 0.58 6.15
C LEU A 211 16.62 -0.71 5.56
N SER A 212 16.22 -1.85 6.12
CA SER A 212 16.49 -3.17 5.54
C SER A 212 15.59 -3.43 4.34
N ASP A 213 16.02 -4.35 3.44
CA ASP A 213 15.22 -4.77 2.27
C ASP A 213 13.78 -5.15 2.66
N ARG A 214 13.64 -5.92 3.73
CA ARG A 214 12.32 -6.31 4.25
C ARG A 214 11.45 -5.10 4.63
N GLN A 215 12.01 -4.09 5.30
CA GLN A 215 11.26 -2.90 5.69
C GLN A 215 10.86 -2.07 4.46
N ASN A 216 11.71 -2.02 3.44
CA ASN A 216 11.39 -1.38 2.16
C ASN A 216 10.28 -2.15 1.44
N ASP A 217 10.33 -3.48 1.40
CA ASP A 217 9.28 -4.31 0.83
C ASP A 217 7.93 -4.12 1.55
N GLU A 218 7.95 -3.88 2.86
CA GLU A 218 6.79 -3.59 3.71
C GLU A 218 6.33 -2.12 3.65
N GLN A 219 6.92 -1.27 2.79
CA GLN A 219 6.61 0.16 2.61
C GLN A 219 6.76 0.99 3.91
N TYR A 220 7.75 0.62 4.74
CA TYR A 220 7.96 1.28 6.03
C TYR A 220 8.48 2.72 5.87
N ASP A 221 9.17 3.04 4.78
CA ASP A 221 9.53 4.40 4.37
C ASP A 221 8.30 5.31 4.20
N MET A 222 7.25 4.81 3.55
CA MET A 222 5.97 5.52 3.43
C MET A 222 5.30 5.71 4.80
N GLU A 223 5.39 4.72 5.70
CA GLU A 223 4.85 4.88 7.06
C GLU A 223 5.58 5.97 7.83
N LEU A 224 6.91 6.03 7.73
CA LEU A 224 7.71 7.07 8.36
C LEU A 224 7.36 8.47 7.83
N LEU A 225 7.17 8.59 6.53
CA LEU A 225 6.72 9.83 5.91
C LEU A 225 5.32 10.25 6.41
N VAL A 226 4.37 9.31 6.48
CA VAL A 226 3.04 9.57 7.04
C VAL A 226 3.14 10.03 8.50
N ARG A 227 3.98 9.38 9.33
CA ARG A 227 4.23 9.82 10.71
C ARG A 227 4.76 11.26 10.76
N PHE A 228 5.73 11.58 9.90
CA PHE A 228 6.29 12.93 9.83
C PHE A 228 5.20 13.97 9.54
N LEU A 229 4.40 13.76 8.52
CA LEU A 229 3.35 14.69 8.12
C LEU A 229 2.25 14.80 9.18
N VAL A 230 1.73 13.67 9.63
CA VAL A 230 0.66 13.65 10.63
C VAL A 230 1.11 14.35 11.90
N PHE A 231 2.23 13.95 12.49
CA PHE A 231 2.67 14.54 13.75
C PHE A 231 3.08 16.00 13.61
N ARG A 232 3.64 16.41 12.47
CA ARG A 232 3.99 17.80 12.22
C ARG A 232 2.77 18.72 12.07
N THR A 233 1.66 18.22 11.59
CA THR A 233 0.41 18.99 11.40
C THR A 233 -0.55 18.90 12.59
N LEU A 234 -0.25 18.03 13.58
CA LEU A 234 -1.08 17.87 14.78
C LEU A 234 -1.08 19.09 15.67
N GLU A 235 -2.24 19.46 16.17
CA GLU A 235 -2.36 20.41 17.28
C GLU A 235 -2.07 19.71 18.61
N GLU A 236 -1.57 20.46 19.59
CA GLU A 236 -1.18 19.93 20.91
C GLU A 236 -2.35 19.19 21.62
N ASN A 237 -3.58 19.66 21.44
CA ASN A 237 -4.78 19.04 22.02
C ASN A 237 -5.12 17.67 21.39
N GLU A 238 -4.64 17.38 20.19
CA GLU A 238 -4.89 16.15 19.46
C GLU A 238 -3.93 15.04 19.86
N ILE A 239 -2.74 15.38 20.37
CA ILE A 239 -1.76 14.39 20.89
C ILE A 239 -2.41 13.52 21.96
N LYS A 240 -3.29 14.10 22.78
CA LYS A 240 -4.04 13.36 23.82
C LYS A 240 -5.09 12.40 23.27
N LYS A 241 -5.44 12.52 22.00
CA LYS A 241 -6.40 11.64 21.31
C LYS A 241 -5.73 10.43 20.67
N ILE A 242 -4.39 10.36 20.68
CA ILE A 242 -3.66 9.17 20.27
C ILE A 242 -4.05 8.06 21.22
N GLY A 243 -4.93 7.17 20.75
CA GLY A 243 -5.41 6.02 21.52
C GLY A 243 -4.36 4.93 21.64
N ASN A 244 -4.81 3.72 22.04
CA ASN A 244 -3.93 2.56 22.14
C ASN A 244 -3.47 2.01 20.78
N ASP A 245 -4.09 2.44 19.67
CA ASP A 245 -3.77 2.00 18.31
C ASP A 245 -3.31 3.19 17.45
N LEU A 246 -1.98 3.34 17.38
CA LEU A 246 -1.34 4.37 16.57
C LEU A 246 -1.65 4.20 15.07
N SER A 247 -1.82 2.97 14.60
CA SER A 247 -2.07 2.72 13.17
C SER A 247 -3.42 3.27 12.72
N ILE A 248 -4.47 3.08 13.52
CA ILE A 248 -5.80 3.65 13.27
C ILE A 248 -5.68 5.18 13.28
N PHE A 249 -5.06 5.74 14.31
CA PHE A 249 -4.88 7.18 14.43
C PHE A 249 -4.18 7.80 13.22
N LEU A 250 -3.07 7.19 12.76
CA LEU A 250 -2.34 7.66 11.57
C LEU A 250 -3.21 7.61 10.31
N THR A 251 -4.05 6.58 10.20
CA THR A 251 -4.94 6.46 9.04
C THR A 251 -6.02 7.52 9.04
N ASP A 252 -6.69 7.72 10.16
CA ASP A 252 -7.73 8.74 10.28
C ASP A 252 -7.16 10.13 9.96
N LYS A 253 -5.99 10.44 10.51
CA LYS A 253 -5.35 11.74 10.31
C LYS A 253 -4.85 11.98 8.89
N ILE A 254 -4.23 10.99 8.25
CA ILE A 254 -3.79 11.18 6.86
C ILE A 254 -4.98 11.32 5.91
N LEU A 255 -6.11 10.68 6.20
CA LEU A 255 -7.34 10.86 5.44
C LEU A 255 -7.98 12.24 5.67
N GLU A 256 -7.93 12.77 6.90
CA GLU A 256 -8.33 14.16 7.18
C GLU A 256 -7.49 15.14 6.35
N ILE A 257 -6.16 14.94 6.34
CA ILE A 257 -5.24 15.75 5.53
C ILE A 257 -5.55 15.60 4.03
N ALA A 258 -5.81 14.40 3.55
CA ALA A 258 -6.12 14.12 2.15
C ALA A 258 -7.43 14.77 1.65
N LYS A 259 -8.36 15.02 2.57
CA LYS A 259 -9.63 15.72 2.32
C LYS A 259 -9.51 17.25 2.41
N ASN A 260 -8.46 17.76 3.05
CA ASN A 260 -8.27 19.17 3.27
C ASN A 260 -7.74 19.87 2.01
N GLN A 261 -8.64 20.60 1.33
CA GLN A 261 -8.29 21.37 0.12
C GLN A 261 -7.30 22.52 0.38
N GLU A 262 -7.17 22.95 1.65
CA GLU A 262 -6.27 24.03 2.06
C GLU A 262 -4.89 23.47 2.52
N PHE A 263 -4.66 22.15 2.41
CA PHE A 263 -3.39 21.54 2.80
C PHE A 263 -2.23 22.08 1.95
N ASN A 264 -1.22 22.64 2.62
CA ASN A 264 -0.10 23.29 1.95
C ASN A 264 1.01 22.29 1.59
N TYR A 265 0.84 21.59 0.48
CA TYR A 265 1.82 20.63 -0.04
C TYR A 265 3.23 21.21 -0.16
N SER A 266 3.37 22.45 -0.63
CA SER A 266 4.68 23.08 -0.86
C SER A 266 5.42 23.38 0.45
N GLU A 267 4.71 23.78 1.49
CA GLU A 267 5.31 24.00 2.81
C GLU A 267 5.77 22.70 3.45
N GLU A 268 4.94 21.66 3.37
CA GLU A 268 5.28 20.36 3.95
C GLU A 268 6.42 19.68 3.19
N GLU A 269 6.44 19.76 1.84
CA GLU A 269 7.56 19.30 1.03
C GLU A 269 8.86 20.04 1.39
N THR A 270 8.79 21.36 1.58
CA THR A 270 9.95 22.16 1.98
C THR A 270 10.45 21.75 3.37
N ALA A 271 9.54 21.58 4.33
CA ALA A 271 9.89 21.17 5.68
C ALA A 271 10.55 19.77 5.70
N PHE A 272 9.99 18.84 4.93
CA PHE A 272 10.52 17.48 4.78
C PHE A 272 11.92 17.50 4.15
N ASN A 273 12.06 18.11 2.98
CA ASN A 273 13.32 18.15 2.26
C ASN A 273 14.43 18.83 3.09
N LYS A 274 14.14 19.96 3.73
CA LYS A 274 15.11 20.64 4.59
C LYS A 274 15.48 19.85 5.84
N THR A 275 14.54 19.12 6.42
CA THR A 275 14.81 18.24 7.55
C THR A 275 15.84 17.17 7.18
N PHE A 276 15.62 16.49 6.06
CA PHE A 276 16.50 15.39 5.64
C PHE A 276 17.80 15.87 5.00
N GLU A 277 17.83 17.06 4.37
CA GLU A 277 19.06 17.72 3.97
C GLU A 277 19.98 17.98 5.18
N ILE A 278 19.46 18.59 6.26
CA ILE A 278 20.23 18.87 7.49
C ILE A 278 20.74 17.57 8.15
N LEU A 279 19.89 16.55 8.22
CA LEU A 279 20.25 15.26 8.81
C LEU A 279 21.30 14.52 7.99
N TYR A 280 21.12 14.50 6.68
CA TYR A 280 22.06 13.85 5.75
C TYR A 280 23.45 14.48 5.85
N ASP A 281 23.53 15.80 5.78
CA ASP A 281 24.80 16.54 5.83
C ASP A 281 25.59 16.30 7.12
N GLN A 282 24.92 16.13 8.25
CA GLN A 282 25.59 16.04 9.56
C GLN A 282 25.70 14.63 10.12
N LEU A 283 24.83 13.71 9.73
CA LEU A 283 24.70 12.38 10.34
C LEU A 283 24.58 11.25 9.30
N GLY A 284 24.02 11.51 8.11
CA GLY A 284 23.75 10.47 7.12
C GLY A 284 22.99 9.31 7.72
N ASN A 285 23.44 8.08 7.48
CA ASN A 285 22.82 6.86 7.99
C ASN A 285 22.94 6.64 9.52
N GLU A 286 23.61 7.54 10.24
CA GLU A 286 23.68 7.54 11.70
C GLU A 286 22.52 8.30 12.35
N SER A 287 21.68 9.00 11.56
CA SER A 287 20.64 9.96 12.01
C SER A 287 19.71 9.40 13.08
N PHE A 288 19.33 8.14 12.95
CA PHE A 288 18.33 7.50 13.82
C PHE A 288 18.86 6.27 14.55
N ARG A 289 20.19 6.19 14.74
CA ARG A 289 20.83 5.11 15.51
C ARG A 289 21.13 5.57 16.93
N ARG A 290 21.19 4.62 17.85
CA ARG A 290 21.56 4.91 19.24
C ARG A 290 23.02 5.32 19.35
N TYR A 291 23.30 6.48 19.97
CA TYR A 291 24.67 6.86 20.30
C TYR A 291 25.13 6.23 21.61
N SER A 292 26.33 5.67 21.61
CA SER A 292 26.98 5.12 22.81
C SER A 292 28.08 6.05 23.29
N HIS A 293 27.86 6.72 24.41
CA HIS A 293 28.86 7.59 25.02
C HIS A 293 30.12 6.82 25.46
N THR A 294 29.96 5.57 25.90
CA THR A 294 31.09 4.73 26.32
C THR A 294 31.97 4.27 25.14
N LYS A 295 31.39 4.09 23.97
CA LYS A 295 32.10 3.68 22.74
C LYS A 295 32.37 4.84 21.79
N ASN A 296 31.87 6.03 22.09
CA ASN A 296 31.96 7.26 21.29
C ASN A 296 31.57 7.06 19.81
N ARG A 297 30.48 6.31 19.57
CA ARG A 297 29.95 6.04 18.21
C ARG A 297 28.49 5.66 18.23
N PHE A 298 27.83 5.82 17.07
CA PHE A 298 26.48 5.31 16.83
C PHE A 298 26.50 3.79 16.66
N LEU A 299 25.47 3.11 17.16
CA LEU A 299 25.38 1.64 17.20
C LEU A 299 23.97 1.19 16.86
N GLY A 300 23.89 -0.04 16.33
CA GLY A 300 22.62 -0.68 16.00
C GLY A 300 22.05 -0.22 14.67
N GLY A 301 20.78 -0.56 14.42
CA GLY A 301 20.01 -0.16 13.25
C GLY A 301 19.14 1.05 13.51
N PHE A 302 18.26 1.32 12.58
CA PHE A 302 17.22 2.36 12.65
C PHE A 302 16.32 2.18 13.89
N LEU A 303 15.98 3.29 14.55
CA LEU A 303 15.07 3.33 15.70
C LEU A 303 13.95 4.33 15.43
N VAL A 304 12.71 3.84 15.38
CA VAL A 304 11.54 4.69 15.14
C VAL A 304 11.35 5.78 16.19
N SER A 305 11.63 5.49 17.45
CA SER A 305 11.56 6.49 18.53
C SER A 305 12.57 7.63 18.34
N ALA A 306 13.77 7.32 17.83
CA ALA A 306 14.75 8.35 17.47
C ALA A 306 14.26 9.18 16.28
N TYR A 307 13.68 8.53 15.27
CA TYR A 307 13.08 9.20 14.13
C TYR A 307 11.99 10.19 14.56
N GLU A 308 11.04 9.76 15.36
CA GLU A 308 9.93 10.59 15.84
C GLU A 308 10.41 11.81 16.63
N VAL A 309 11.44 11.67 17.46
CA VAL A 309 11.98 12.79 18.22
C VAL A 309 12.84 13.73 17.36
N ILE A 310 13.77 13.15 16.60
CA ILE A 310 14.80 13.93 15.89
C ILE A 310 14.21 14.56 14.62
N ALA A 311 13.53 13.79 13.77
CA ALA A 311 12.98 14.29 12.51
C ALA A 311 11.89 15.34 12.76
N LEU A 312 10.99 15.10 13.74
CA LEU A 312 9.96 16.07 14.08
C LEU A 312 10.55 17.32 14.72
N GLY A 313 11.52 17.17 15.64
CA GLY A 313 12.19 18.32 16.27
C GLY A 313 12.85 19.25 15.25
N ILE A 314 13.49 18.69 14.22
CA ILE A 314 14.07 19.45 13.11
C ILE A 314 12.96 19.98 12.20
N GLY A 315 11.98 19.17 11.85
CA GLY A 315 10.87 19.53 10.97
C GLY A 315 10.04 20.70 11.48
N TYR A 316 9.80 20.80 12.79
CA TYR A 316 9.15 21.96 13.37
C TYR A 316 10.02 23.22 13.33
N ASN A 317 11.34 23.07 13.40
CA ASN A 317 12.29 24.18 13.54
C ASN A 317 13.10 24.45 12.25
N TYR A 318 12.79 23.82 11.12
CA TYR A 318 13.61 23.86 9.91
C TYR A 318 13.92 25.28 9.42
N LYS A 319 12.97 26.23 9.54
CA LYS A 319 13.16 27.64 9.15
C LYS A 319 14.26 28.33 9.96
N ASN A 320 14.34 28.02 11.25
CA ASN A 320 15.35 28.57 12.15
C ASN A 320 16.70 27.86 12.02
N LEU A 321 16.68 26.56 11.77
CA LEU A 321 17.87 25.72 11.67
C LEU A 321 18.62 25.93 10.36
N SER A 322 17.93 26.20 9.26
CA SER A 322 18.55 26.46 7.95
C SER A 322 19.48 27.69 7.93
N ASN A 323 19.32 28.60 8.90
CA ASN A 323 20.11 29.82 9.02
C ASN A 323 21.02 29.83 10.25
N SER A 324 21.21 28.69 10.92
CA SER A 324 21.94 28.60 12.18
C SER A 324 23.19 27.74 12.06
N GLU A 325 24.24 28.06 12.79
CA GLU A 325 25.46 27.24 12.95
C GLU A 325 25.27 26.09 13.98
N ILE A 326 24.02 25.64 14.19
CA ILE A 326 23.73 24.62 15.22
C ILE A 326 24.29 23.26 14.75
N ASN A 327 25.15 22.69 15.62
CA ASN A 327 25.64 21.32 15.40
C ASN A 327 24.57 20.30 15.82
N ILE A 328 23.79 19.86 14.84
CA ILE A 328 22.71 18.88 15.05
C ILE A 328 23.29 17.54 15.54
N LYS A 329 24.44 17.12 15.05
CA LYS A 329 25.10 15.87 15.50
C LYS A 329 25.34 15.87 17.00
N GLU A 330 25.82 16.98 17.57
CA GLU A 330 26.01 17.06 19.02
C GLU A 330 24.68 17.11 19.80
N LYS A 331 23.66 17.74 19.26
CA LYS A 331 22.31 17.70 19.85
C LYS A 331 21.72 16.30 19.86
N VAL A 332 21.85 15.57 18.75
CA VAL A 332 21.39 14.18 18.66
C VAL A 332 22.12 13.28 19.66
N LYS A 333 23.43 13.45 19.85
CA LYS A 333 24.16 12.71 20.90
C LYS A 333 23.59 12.98 22.29
N GLN A 334 23.18 14.22 22.56
CA GLN A 334 22.62 14.61 23.86
C GLN A 334 21.26 13.93 24.15
N VAL A 335 20.47 13.61 23.13
CA VAL A 335 19.22 12.84 23.30
C VAL A 335 19.46 11.50 24.01
N TRP A 336 20.65 10.94 23.88
CA TRP A 336 21.02 9.64 24.46
C TRP A 336 21.72 9.73 25.83
N VAL A 337 21.84 10.92 26.40
CA VAL A 337 22.46 11.13 27.75
C VAL A 337 21.44 10.91 28.86
N ASN A 338 20.17 11.23 28.60
CA ASN A 338 19.08 11.08 29.58
C ASN A 338 18.22 9.86 29.25
N PRO A 339 18.27 8.81 30.06
CA PRO A 339 17.40 7.64 29.90
C PRO A 339 15.99 7.82 30.50
N GLU A 340 15.60 9.02 30.93
CA GLU A 340 14.27 9.35 31.50
C GLU A 340 13.39 10.08 30.48
#